data_97e919e454c58f87c56199a702b10cd0
#
_entry.id   97e919e454c58f87c56199a702b10cd0
#
_cell.length_a   1.000
_cell.length_b   1.000
_cell.length_c   1.000
_cell.angle_alpha   90.00
_cell.angle_beta   90.00
_cell.angle_gamma   90.00
#
_symmetry.space_group_name_H-M   'P 1'
#
loop_
_entity.id
_entity.type
_entity.pdbx_description
1 polymer ?
#
loop_
_entity_poly.entity_id
_entity_poly.type
_entity_poly.pdbx_seq_one_letter_code
_entity_poly.pdbx_strand_id
1 'polypeptide(L)'
;MKVSLLFPPTWHPSQPYLSLPSLTGFLTQAGVKNVSQRDLGIELLDKVLTQSFAHGLYQQLVDKQQGLERERIGERGPGSAEQLARVIESLDRFPYLFERIELAKETLRGEGFYDIEAYRNSLFLIDKWLEVLSSLYFPTRMTVVDNQFGDY
;
A
#
# COMPACT_ATOMS: atom_id res chain seq x y z
N MET A 1 19.89 -15.77 23.38
CA MET A 1 18.78 -15.98 22.41
C MET A 1 18.46 -14.65 21.74
N LYS A 2 18.26 -14.63 20.41
CA LYS A 2 17.79 -13.47 19.63
C LYS A 2 16.34 -13.76 19.20
N VAL A 3 15.44 -12.84 19.47
CA VAL A 3 14.02 -12.95 19.11
C VAL A 3 13.67 -11.84 18.15
N SER A 4 13.03 -12.17 17.03
CA SER A 4 12.48 -11.20 16.11
C SER A 4 10.97 -11.31 16.08
N LEU A 5 10.28 -10.21 16.37
CA LEU A 5 8.84 -10.09 16.30
C LEU A 5 8.49 -9.42 14.98
N LEU A 6 7.66 -10.07 14.18
CA LEU A 6 7.23 -9.55 12.88
C LEU A 6 5.71 -9.36 12.92
N PHE A 7 5.26 -8.19 12.53
CA PHE A 7 3.84 -7.92 12.30
C PHE A 7 3.54 -7.94 10.80
N PRO A 8 2.60 -8.77 10.32
CA PRO A 8 2.31 -8.87 8.89
C PRO A 8 1.56 -7.63 8.36
N PRO A 9 1.67 -7.31 7.05
CA PRO A 9 1.07 -6.11 6.47
C PRO A 9 -0.43 -6.29 6.16
N THR A 10 -1.18 -6.86 7.08
CA THR A 10 -2.61 -7.17 6.93
C THR A 10 -3.50 -6.27 7.77
N TRP A 11 -2.91 -5.30 8.47
CA TRP A 11 -3.61 -4.41 9.39
C TRP A 11 -3.65 -2.97 8.88
N HIS A 12 -4.62 -2.24 9.38
CA HIS A 12 -4.83 -0.83 9.07
C HIS A 12 -3.59 0.02 9.42
N PRO A 13 -2.96 0.71 8.44
CA PRO A 13 -1.69 1.38 8.66
C PRO A 13 -1.78 2.60 9.60
N SER A 14 -2.98 3.16 9.80
CA SER A 14 -3.19 4.32 10.68
C SER A 14 -3.56 3.93 12.11
N GLN A 15 -3.70 2.64 12.42
CA GLN A 15 -4.02 2.19 13.77
C GLN A 15 -2.78 1.57 14.43
N PRO A 16 -2.28 2.13 15.53
CA PRO A 16 -1.15 1.57 16.24
C PRO A 16 -1.52 0.19 16.80
N TYR A 17 -0.78 -0.82 16.39
CA TYR A 17 -0.99 -2.17 16.88
C TYR A 17 -0.11 -2.43 18.10
N LEU A 18 -0.73 -2.61 19.25
CA LEU A 18 -0.03 -2.70 20.54
C LEU A 18 0.62 -4.05 20.82
N SER A 19 0.43 -5.06 19.96
CA SER A 19 1.00 -6.40 20.22
C SER A 19 2.51 -6.42 20.19
N LEU A 20 3.15 -5.73 19.22
CA LEU A 20 4.62 -5.69 19.14
C LEU A 20 5.26 -5.05 20.39
N PRO A 21 4.86 -3.82 20.80
CA PRO A 21 5.36 -3.22 22.02
C PRO A 21 5.07 -4.05 23.26
N SER A 22 3.87 -4.63 23.40
CA SER A 22 3.47 -5.44 24.55
C SER A 22 4.30 -6.72 24.65
N LEU A 23 4.48 -7.45 23.53
CA LEU A 23 5.31 -8.65 23.48
C LEU A 23 6.79 -8.32 23.73
N THR A 24 7.28 -7.22 23.18
CA THR A 24 8.64 -6.75 23.42
C THR A 24 8.86 -6.45 24.90
N GLY A 25 7.92 -5.72 25.52
CA GLY A 25 7.97 -5.44 26.96
C GLY A 25 7.97 -6.70 27.81
N PHE A 26 7.07 -7.65 27.52
CA PHE A 26 7.00 -8.94 28.20
C PHE A 26 8.31 -9.74 28.07
N LEU A 27 8.85 -9.89 26.87
CA LEU A 27 10.09 -10.62 26.64
C LEU A 27 11.29 -9.95 27.32
N THR A 28 11.36 -8.64 27.31
CA THR A 28 12.41 -7.88 27.98
C THR A 28 12.32 -8.07 29.50
N GLN A 29 11.12 -8.02 30.05
CA GLN A 29 10.89 -8.29 31.50
C GLN A 29 11.23 -9.75 31.89
N ALA A 30 11.01 -10.69 30.95
CA ALA A 30 11.43 -12.10 31.14
C ALA A 30 12.93 -12.33 30.93
N GLY A 31 13.74 -11.29 30.78
CA GLY A 31 15.20 -11.36 30.66
C GLY A 31 15.76 -11.63 29.30
N VAL A 32 14.95 -11.53 28.24
CA VAL A 32 15.41 -11.62 26.83
C VAL A 32 16.00 -10.29 26.38
N LYS A 33 17.34 -10.24 26.30
CA LYS A 33 18.07 -8.98 25.99
C LYS A 33 18.07 -8.54 24.54
N ASN A 34 17.88 -9.47 23.60
CA ASN A 34 17.96 -9.22 22.16
C ASN A 34 16.59 -9.45 21.50
N VAL A 35 15.69 -8.48 21.64
CA VAL A 35 14.40 -8.46 20.97
C VAL A 35 14.42 -7.38 19.88
N SER A 36 14.10 -7.76 18.67
CA SER A 36 13.86 -6.83 17.55
C SER A 36 12.40 -6.92 17.10
N GLN A 37 11.83 -5.79 16.73
CA GLN A 37 10.47 -5.74 16.21
C GLN A 37 10.45 -5.07 14.84
N ARG A 38 9.61 -5.57 13.95
CA ARG A 38 9.39 -5.02 12.61
C ARG A 38 7.90 -5.03 12.29
N ASP A 39 7.39 -3.89 11.89
CA ASP A 39 6.06 -3.75 11.33
C ASP A 39 6.18 -3.76 9.80
N LEU A 40 5.81 -4.88 9.19
CA LEU A 40 5.92 -5.04 7.75
C LEU A 40 4.86 -4.21 6.99
N GLY A 41 3.77 -3.79 7.65
CA GLY A 41 2.79 -2.87 7.09
C GLY A 41 3.40 -1.48 6.86
N ILE A 42 4.05 -0.95 7.90
CA ILE A 42 4.76 0.34 7.80
C ILE A 42 5.90 0.25 6.80
N GLU A 43 6.69 -0.83 6.82
CA GLU A 43 7.81 -1.02 5.88
C GLU A 43 7.32 -1.14 4.42
N LEU A 44 6.19 -1.80 4.19
CA LEU A 44 5.57 -1.88 2.87
C LEU A 44 5.15 -0.49 2.38
N LEU A 45 4.42 0.27 3.21
CA LEU A 45 4.00 1.62 2.86
C LEU A 45 5.21 2.51 2.59
N ASP A 46 6.24 2.44 3.41
CA ASP A 46 7.48 3.18 3.19
C ASP A 46 8.10 2.92 1.82
N LYS A 47 8.06 1.70 1.37
CA LYS A 47 8.59 1.28 0.08
C LYS A 47 7.69 1.73 -1.08
N VAL A 48 6.38 1.50 -0.98
CA VAL A 48 5.47 1.77 -2.11
C VAL A 48 5.12 3.25 -2.27
N LEU A 49 5.29 4.06 -1.21
CA LEU A 49 5.06 5.50 -1.24
C LEU A 49 6.37 6.27 -1.56
N THR A 50 7.05 5.87 -2.64
CA THR A 50 8.26 6.54 -3.13
C THR A 50 8.20 6.75 -4.64
N GLN A 51 8.81 7.83 -5.13
CA GLN A 51 8.91 8.07 -6.58
C GLN A 51 9.73 6.98 -7.29
N SER A 52 10.74 6.43 -6.60
CA SER A 52 11.52 5.31 -7.16
C SER A 52 10.65 4.08 -7.43
N PHE A 53 9.77 3.73 -6.50
CA PHE A 53 8.80 2.65 -6.70
C PHE A 53 7.79 3.00 -7.80
N ALA A 54 7.34 4.25 -7.81
CA ALA A 54 6.36 4.75 -8.76
C ALA A 54 6.79 4.61 -10.22
N HIS A 55 8.07 4.85 -10.54
CA HIS A 55 8.58 4.66 -11.91
C HIS A 55 8.40 3.21 -12.40
N GLY A 56 8.73 2.24 -11.55
CA GLY A 56 8.52 0.82 -11.87
C GLY A 56 7.03 0.46 -11.98
N LEU A 57 6.20 1.03 -11.12
CA LEU A 57 4.75 0.82 -11.13
C LEU A 57 4.11 1.34 -12.44
N TYR A 58 4.51 2.53 -12.88
CA TYR A 58 4.00 3.10 -14.15
C TYR A 58 4.25 2.17 -15.33
N GLN A 59 5.48 1.66 -15.48
CA GLN A 59 5.81 0.74 -16.56
C GLN A 59 4.96 -0.53 -16.49
N GLN A 60 4.78 -1.10 -15.30
CA GLN A 60 3.94 -2.28 -15.11
C GLN A 60 2.47 -2.04 -15.48
N LEU A 61 1.94 -0.84 -15.20
CA LEU A 61 0.58 -0.45 -15.60
C LEU A 61 0.44 -0.38 -17.12
N VAL A 62 1.41 0.24 -17.81
CA VAL A 62 1.44 0.32 -19.28
C VAL A 62 1.52 -1.07 -19.91
N ASP A 63 2.41 -1.93 -19.41
CA ASP A 63 2.57 -3.29 -19.90
C ASP A 63 1.29 -4.12 -19.68
N LYS A 64 0.65 -3.93 -18.50
CA LYS A 64 -0.62 -4.60 -18.18
C LYS A 64 -1.76 -4.15 -19.07
N GLN A 65 -1.89 -2.83 -19.32
CA GLN A 65 -2.87 -2.30 -20.26
C GLN A 65 -2.71 -2.94 -21.63
N GLN A 66 -1.51 -2.89 -22.20
CA GLN A 66 -1.21 -3.45 -23.52
C GLN A 66 -1.51 -4.94 -23.59
N GLY A 67 -1.21 -5.68 -22.53
CA GLY A 67 -1.54 -7.11 -22.43
C GLY A 67 -3.04 -7.36 -22.53
N LEU A 68 -3.82 -6.67 -21.69
CA LEU A 68 -5.28 -6.80 -21.64
C LEU A 68 -5.97 -6.32 -22.93
N GLU A 69 -5.43 -5.31 -23.60
CA GLU A 69 -5.97 -4.84 -24.89
C GLU A 69 -5.73 -5.84 -26.04
N ARG A 70 -4.62 -6.60 -25.99
CA ARG A 70 -4.31 -7.64 -26.99
C ARG A 70 -5.14 -8.90 -26.84
N GLU A 71 -5.73 -9.14 -25.67
CA GLU A 71 -6.63 -10.26 -25.46
C GLU A 71 -7.84 -10.16 -26.37
N ARG A 72 -8.11 -11.19 -27.16
CA ARG A 72 -9.30 -11.26 -28.02
C ARG A 72 -10.56 -11.33 -27.16
N ILE A 73 -11.66 -10.73 -27.63
CA ILE A 73 -12.93 -10.65 -26.87
C ILE A 73 -13.42 -12.03 -26.40
N GLY A 74 -13.17 -13.11 -27.18
CA GLY A 74 -13.56 -14.48 -26.82
C GLY A 74 -12.57 -15.23 -25.91
N GLU A 75 -11.39 -14.66 -25.66
CA GLU A 75 -10.31 -15.25 -24.87
C GLU A 75 -10.15 -14.55 -23.50
N ARG A 76 -10.89 -13.46 -23.28
CA ARG A 76 -10.83 -12.70 -22.04
C ARG A 76 -11.35 -13.52 -20.88
N GLY A 77 -10.50 -13.65 -19.85
CA GLY A 77 -10.91 -14.23 -18.59
C GLY A 77 -11.97 -13.40 -17.85
N PRO A 78 -12.66 -13.99 -16.88
CA PRO A 78 -13.59 -13.25 -16.03
C PRO A 78 -12.85 -12.07 -15.36
N GLY A 79 -13.44 -10.87 -15.40
CA GLY A 79 -12.86 -9.65 -14.82
C GLY A 79 -11.84 -8.91 -15.66
N SER A 80 -11.37 -9.43 -16.82
CA SER A 80 -10.39 -8.73 -17.67
C SER A 80 -10.86 -7.33 -18.10
N ALA A 81 -12.13 -7.17 -18.45
CA ALA A 81 -12.68 -5.88 -18.85
C ALA A 81 -12.69 -4.88 -17.68
N GLU A 82 -13.05 -5.32 -16.49
CA GLU A 82 -13.00 -4.51 -15.28
C GLU A 82 -11.57 -4.14 -14.92
N GLN A 83 -10.64 -5.11 -14.97
CA GLN A 83 -9.23 -4.84 -14.73
C GLN A 83 -8.67 -3.81 -15.72
N LEU A 84 -9.00 -3.94 -17.00
CA LEU A 84 -8.57 -2.98 -18.03
C LEU A 84 -9.07 -1.56 -17.72
N ALA A 85 -10.36 -1.42 -17.37
CA ALA A 85 -10.92 -0.13 -16.99
C ALA A 85 -10.19 0.49 -15.78
N ARG A 86 -9.90 -0.31 -14.75
CA ARG A 86 -9.15 0.13 -13.55
C ARG A 86 -7.71 0.54 -13.89
N VAL A 87 -7.05 -0.19 -14.78
CA VAL A 87 -5.67 0.13 -15.21
C VAL A 87 -5.65 1.45 -16.00
N ILE A 88 -6.61 1.67 -16.92
CA ILE A 88 -6.72 2.92 -17.68
C ILE A 88 -6.96 4.10 -16.72
N GLU A 89 -7.91 3.96 -15.79
CA GLU A 89 -8.18 5.00 -14.78
C GLU A 89 -6.96 5.28 -13.89
N SER A 90 -6.20 4.24 -13.55
CA SER A 90 -4.97 4.35 -12.77
C SER A 90 -3.89 5.13 -13.52
N LEU A 91 -3.71 4.87 -14.81
CA LEU A 91 -2.76 5.59 -15.66
C LEU A 91 -3.13 7.07 -15.81
N ASP A 92 -4.42 7.40 -15.95
CA ASP A 92 -4.91 8.78 -16.02
C ASP A 92 -4.60 9.57 -14.73
N ARG A 93 -4.80 8.96 -13.57
CA ARG A 93 -4.54 9.57 -12.27
C ARG A 93 -3.06 9.59 -11.87
N PHE A 94 -2.24 8.75 -12.50
CA PHE A 94 -0.86 8.52 -12.07
C PHE A 94 -0.01 9.79 -11.98
N PRO A 95 0.02 10.71 -12.98
CA PRO A 95 0.87 11.90 -12.91
C PRO A 95 0.56 12.77 -11.69
N TYR A 96 -0.71 12.96 -11.38
CA TYR A 96 -1.15 13.75 -10.24
C TYR A 96 -0.70 13.15 -8.90
N LEU A 97 -0.81 11.83 -8.77
CA LEU A 97 -0.42 11.11 -7.55
C LEU A 97 1.10 11.03 -7.41
N PHE A 98 1.80 10.80 -8.52
CA PHE A 98 3.26 10.70 -8.55
C PHE A 98 3.95 11.94 -7.95
N GLU A 99 3.47 13.13 -8.29
CA GLU A 99 4.03 14.37 -7.79
C GLU A 99 3.81 14.59 -6.28
N ARG A 100 2.80 13.93 -5.69
CA ARG A 100 2.28 14.26 -4.34
C ARG A 100 2.48 13.16 -3.31
N ILE A 101 2.81 11.95 -3.74
CA ILE A 101 2.79 10.80 -2.83
C ILE A 101 3.87 10.85 -1.75
N GLU A 102 5.07 11.33 -2.07
CA GLU A 102 6.12 11.48 -1.06
C GLU A 102 5.78 12.59 -0.07
N LEU A 103 5.24 13.71 -0.56
CA LEU A 103 4.78 14.80 0.31
C LEU A 103 3.66 14.33 1.25
N ALA A 104 2.71 13.52 0.76
CA ALA A 104 1.66 12.94 1.59
C ALA A 104 2.24 12.07 2.71
N LYS A 105 3.24 11.24 2.40
CA LYS A 105 3.96 10.43 3.39
C LYS A 105 4.69 11.31 4.43
N GLU A 106 5.38 12.33 3.97
CA GLU A 106 6.11 13.28 4.85
C GLU A 106 5.15 14.05 5.77
N THR A 107 4.01 14.47 5.25
CA THR A 107 2.96 15.15 6.04
C THR A 107 2.49 14.27 7.20
N LEU A 108 2.27 12.97 6.96
CA LEU A 108 1.83 12.05 8.02
C LEU A 108 2.92 11.76 9.07
N ARG A 109 4.18 12.08 8.80
CA ARG A 109 5.32 11.86 9.70
C ARG A 109 5.84 13.12 10.36
N GLY A 110 5.42 14.28 9.87
CA GLY A 110 5.86 15.58 10.33
C GLY A 110 4.79 16.34 11.10
N GLU A 111 4.99 17.63 11.23
CA GLU A 111 4.06 18.53 11.92
C GLU A 111 2.69 18.63 11.24
N GLY A 112 2.63 18.40 9.92
CA GLY A 112 1.39 18.35 9.15
C GLY A 112 0.41 17.25 9.60
N PHE A 113 0.86 16.26 10.37
CA PHE A 113 -0.01 15.26 11.00
C PHE A 113 -1.05 15.88 11.94
N TYR A 114 -0.72 16.99 12.57
CA TYR A 114 -1.60 17.70 13.51
C TYR A 114 -2.52 18.72 12.83
N ASP A 115 -2.33 18.96 11.53
CA ASP A 115 -3.26 19.74 10.70
C ASP A 115 -4.30 18.78 10.10
N ILE A 116 -5.56 18.94 10.49
CA ILE A 116 -6.64 18.02 10.09
C ILE A 116 -6.87 17.99 8.57
N GLU A 117 -6.71 19.13 7.89
CA GLU A 117 -6.89 19.18 6.44
C GLU A 117 -5.71 18.53 5.71
N ALA A 118 -4.48 18.84 6.12
CA ALA A 118 -3.28 18.22 5.58
C ALA A 118 -3.28 16.70 5.81
N TYR A 119 -3.67 16.25 7.01
CA TYR A 119 -3.83 14.85 7.36
C TYR A 119 -4.84 14.13 6.45
N ARG A 120 -6.06 14.68 6.31
CA ARG A 120 -7.13 14.09 5.49
C ARG A 120 -6.74 14.03 4.02
N ASN A 121 -6.14 15.10 3.50
CA ASN A 121 -5.66 15.13 2.12
C ASN A 121 -4.57 14.09 1.87
N SER A 122 -3.65 13.92 2.82
CA SER A 122 -2.58 12.91 2.72
C SER A 122 -3.15 11.49 2.74
N LEU A 123 -4.10 11.18 3.63
CA LEU A 123 -4.77 9.88 3.64
C LEU A 123 -5.53 9.62 2.33
N PHE A 124 -6.21 10.61 1.80
CA PHE A 124 -6.90 10.49 0.51
C PHE A 124 -5.92 10.17 -0.64
N LEU A 125 -4.78 10.88 -0.70
CA LEU A 125 -3.76 10.62 -1.73
C LEU A 125 -3.17 9.21 -1.60
N ILE A 126 -2.90 8.76 -0.39
CA ILE A 126 -2.38 7.41 -0.14
C ILE A 126 -3.42 6.35 -0.51
N ASP A 127 -4.68 6.54 -0.17
CA ASP A 127 -5.76 5.63 -0.56
C ASP A 127 -5.86 5.50 -2.08
N LYS A 128 -5.85 6.63 -2.80
CA LYS A 128 -5.84 6.63 -4.27
C LYS A 128 -4.59 5.99 -4.86
N TRP A 129 -3.45 6.13 -4.22
CA TRP A 129 -2.24 5.43 -4.63
C TRP A 129 -2.35 3.91 -4.46
N LEU A 130 -2.93 3.45 -3.34
CA LEU A 130 -3.18 2.03 -3.12
C LEU A 130 -4.22 1.46 -4.09
N GLU A 131 -5.21 2.24 -4.52
CA GLU A 131 -6.11 1.86 -5.62
C GLU A 131 -5.35 1.64 -6.93
N VAL A 132 -4.42 2.54 -7.28
CA VAL A 132 -3.55 2.39 -8.46
C VAL A 132 -2.72 1.11 -8.36
N LEU A 133 -2.11 0.85 -7.22
CA LEU A 133 -1.35 -0.39 -7.00
C LEU A 133 -2.26 -1.62 -7.12
N SER A 134 -3.47 -1.56 -6.57
CA SER A 134 -4.46 -2.65 -6.61
C SER A 134 -4.87 -3.03 -8.03
N SER A 135 -4.87 -2.09 -8.98
CA SER A 135 -5.28 -2.38 -10.36
C SER A 135 -4.37 -3.39 -11.06
N LEU A 136 -3.08 -3.49 -10.65
CA LEU A 136 -2.17 -4.52 -11.14
C LEU A 136 -2.48 -5.90 -10.59
N TYR A 137 -2.95 -5.98 -9.36
CA TYR A 137 -3.16 -7.21 -8.60
C TYR A 137 -4.63 -7.57 -8.49
N PHE A 138 -5.44 -7.12 -9.46
CA PHE A 138 -6.84 -7.47 -9.52
C PHE A 138 -7.04 -9.00 -9.40
N PRO A 139 -7.98 -9.48 -8.56
CA PRO A 139 -9.07 -8.76 -7.88
C PRO A 139 -8.73 -8.18 -6.48
N THR A 140 -7.50 -8.29 -6.04
CA THR A 140 -7.06 -7.75 -4.76
C THR A 140 -7.31 -6.24 -4.70
N ARG A 141 -7.85 -5.76 -3.59
CA ARG A 141 -8.03 -4.33 -3.32
C ARG A 141 -7.31 -3.97 -2.03
N MET A 142 -6.38 -3.03 -2.14
CA MET A 142 -5.70 -2.43 -1.00
C MET A 142 -6.29 -1.04 -0.75
N THR A 143 -6.60 -0.73 0.48
CA THR A 143 -7.07 0.59 0.90
C THR A 143 -6.38 0.97 2.22
N VAL A 144 -6.50 2.22 2.63
CA VAL A 144 -5.99 2.65 3.93
C VAL A 144 -6.80 2.02 5.06
N VAL A 145 -8.06 1.66 4.82
CA VAL A 145 -9.00 1.20 5.86
C VAL A 145 -9.08 -0.32 5.93
N ASP A 146 -9.02 -1.00 4.79
CA ASP A 146 -9.22 -2.46 4.72
C ASP A 146 -8.56 -3.03 3.46
N ASN A 147 -8.10 -4.27 3.55
CA ASN A 147 -7.58 -5.00 2.40
C ASN A 147 -8.60 -6.08 2.03
N GLN A 148 -9.24 -5.93 0.88
CA GLN A 148 -10.20 -6.90 0.38
C GLN A 148 -9.53 -7.81 -0.66
N PHE A 149 -9.60 -9.11 -0.42
CA PHE A 149 -9.23 -10.13 -1.39
C PHE A 149 -10.52 -10.56 -2.09
N GLY A 150 -10.55 -10.43 -3.42
CA GLY A 150 -11.71 -10.85 -4.19
C GLY A 150 -11.79 -12.37 -4.27
N ASP A 151 -12.97 -12.92 -4.01
CA ASP A 151 -13.30 -14.31 -4.30
C ASP A 151 -13.75 -14.39 -5.77
N TYR A 152 -13.02 -15.18 -6.59
CA TYR A 152 -13.36 -15.49 -7.98
C TYR A 152 -13.36 -16.99 -8.20
#